data_c259e3c2b6ea0d61969c27a0aeb69922
#
_entry.id   c259e3c2b6ea0d61969c27a0aeb69922
#
_cell.length_a   1.000
_cell.length_b   1.000
_cell.length_c   1.000
_cell.angle_alpha   90.00
_cell.angle_beta   90.00
_cell.angle_gamma   90.00
#
_symmetry.space_group_name_H-M   'P 1'
#
loop_
_entity.id
_entity.type
_entity.pdbx_description
1 polymer ?
#
loop_
_entity_poly.entity_id
_entity_poly.type
_entity_poly.pdbx_seq_one_letter_code
_entity_poly.pdbx_strand_id
1 'polypeptide(L)'
;MTPTEIISADIQAHGKDPKADLSAIATAVKSGKGLILAYGNTVLFLLNIGDGAVELHLYTQDTPIKVAKALIDFIKKIRASDIQVVYGSEEPTQTLQLLRNLDVNIEPSDNPKYKWMARV
;
A
#
# COMPACT_ATOMS: atom_id res chain seq x y z
N MET A 1 -13.27 -3.87 12.33
CA MET A 1 -12.71 -2.50 12.30
C MET A 1 -12.98 -1.85 10.95
N THR A 2 -13.26 -0.57 10.95
CA THR A 2 -13.35 0.21 9.70
C THR A 2 -11.95 0.46 9.13
N PRO A 3 -11.81 0.76 7.83
CA PRO A 3 -10.51 1.15 7.26
C PRO A 3 -9.84 2.29 8.02
N THR A 4 -10.60 3.31 8.41
CA THR A 4 -10.06 4.43 9.20
C THR A 4 -9.49 3.98 10.54
N GLU A 5 -10.18 3.09 11.24
CA GLU A 5 -9.71 2.54 12.51
C GLU A 5 -8.43 1.71 12.34
N ILE A 6 -8.34 0.92 11.28
CA ILE A 6 -7.15 0.10 10.97
C ILE A 6 -5.94 1.00 10.70
N ILE A 7 -6.10 2.01 9.85
CA ILE A 7 -5.04 2.97 9.52
C ILE A 7 -4.58 3.69 10.79
N SER A 8 -5.52 4.19 11.59
CA SER A 8 -5.23 4.90 12.83
C SER A 8 -4.46 4.03 13.82
N ALA A 9 -4.91 2.79 14.03
CA ALA A 9 -4.27 1.85 14.95
C ALA A 9 -2.84 1.49 14.52
N ASP A 10 -2.63 1.28 13.22
CA ASP A 10 -1.30 0.97 12.68
C ASP A 10 -0.33 2.15 12.89
N ILE A 11 -0.76 3.37 12.54
CA ILE A 11 0.07 4.57 12.70
C ILE A 11 0.40 4.81 14.18
N GLN A 12 -0.56 4.65 15.08
CA GLN A 12 -0.34 4.79 16.52
C GLN A 12 0.61 3.73 17.07
N ALA A 13 0.54 2.50 16.57
CA ALA A 13 1.44 1.42 16.95
C ALA A 13 2.90 1.74 16.60
N HIS A 14 3.15 2.58 15.60
CA HIS A 14 4.47 3.07 15.22
C HIS A 14 4.86 4.38 15.93
N GLY A 15 4.09 4.79 16.95
CA GLY A 15 4.39 5.97 17.76
C GLY A 15 4.11 7.31 17.09
N LYS A 16 3.26 7.32 16.05
CA LYS A 16 2.92 8.54 15.31
C LYS A 16 1.47 8.95 15.54
N ASP A 17 1.19 10.26 15.35
CA ASP A 17 -0.16 10.79 15.34
C ASP A 17 -0.81 10.55 13.98
N PRO A 18 -1.97 9.87 13.91
CA PRO A 18 -2.62 9.55 12.63
C PRO A 18 -3.33 10.73 11.96
N LYS A 19 -3.50 11.86 12.61
CA LYS A 19 -4.32 12.98 12.10
C LYS A 19 -3.88 13.47 10.72
N ALA A 20 -2.59 13.76 10.54
CA ALA A 20 -2.07 14.30 9.29
C ALA A 20 -2.22 13.30 8.14
N ASP A 21 -1.91 12.02 8.39
CA ASP A 21 -2.02 10.97 7.40
C ASP A 21 -3.47 10.70 7.01
N LEU A 22 -4.38 10.62 7.98
CA LEU A 22 -5.80 10.45 7.72
C LEU A 22 -6.38 11.60 6.91
N SER A 23 -5.98 12.84 7.21
CA SER A 23 -6.40 14.01 6.44
C SER A 23 -5.91 13.96 4.99
N ALA A 24 -4.65 13.60 4.79
CA ALA A 24 -4.05 13.47 3.46
C ALA A 24 -4.73 12.38 2.64
N ILE A 25 -5.01 11.23 3.26
CA ILE A 25 -5.72 10.12 2.62
C ILE A 25 -7.12 10.53 2.21
N ALA A 26 -7.87 11.17 3.12
CA ALA A 26 -9.22 11.63 2.85
C ALA A 26 -9.25 12.64 1.68
N THR A 27 -8.31 13.56 1.64
CA THR A 27 -8.18 14.54 0.56
C THR A 27 -7.89 13.85 -0.78
N ALA A 28 -6.99 12.89 -0.80
CA ALA A 28 -6.65 12.13 -2.01
C ALA A 28 -7.84 11.34 -2.55
N VAL A 29 -8.59 10.67 -1.66
CA VAL A 29 -9.78 9.91 -2.04
C VAL A 29 -10.87 10.84 -2.61
N LYS A 30 -11.12 11.97 -1.96
CA LYS A 30 -12.09 12.96 -2.43
C LYS A 30 -11.75 13.53 -3.80
N SER A 31 -10.46 13.74 -4.08
CA SER A 31 -10.01 14.30 -5.36
C SER A 31 -9.92 13.26 -6.49
N GLY A 32 -10.22 11.98 -6.19
CA GLY A 32 -10.13 10.91 -7.17
C GLY A 32 -8.72 10.38 -7.42
N LYS A 33 -7.71 10.86 -6.71
CA LYS A 33 -6.32 10.42 -6.84
C LYS A 33 -5.98 9.24 -5.93
N GLY A 34 -6.75 9.03 -4.89
CA GLY A 34 -6.55 7.99 -3.90
C GLY A 34 -7.60 6.89 -3.97
N LEU A 35 -7.17 5.66 -3.73
CA LEU A 35 -8.03 4.48 -3.65
C LEU A 35 -7.70 3.70 -2.39
N ILE A 36 -8.72 3.31 -1.65
CA ILE A 36 -8.59 2.45 -0.48
C ILE A 36 -9.12 1.07 -0.82
N LEU A 37 -8.30 0.04 -0.60
CA LEU A 37 -8.68 -1.37 -0.73
C LEU A 37 -8.60 -2.02 0.64
N ALA A 38 -9.68 -2.66 1.08
CA ALA A 38 -9.74 -3.33 2.38
C ALA A 38 -9.88 -4.83 2.20
N TYR A 39 -9.03 -5.59 2.89
CA TYR A 39 -9.03 -7.05 2.92
C TYR A 39 -8.95 -7.49 4.38
N GLY A 40 -10.09 -7.82 4.99
CA GLY A 40 -10.13 -8.11 6.42
C GLY A 40 -9.72 -6.87 7.23
N ASN A 41 -8.69 -7.02 8.08
CA ASN A 41 -8.12 -5.92 8.85
C ASN A 41 -6.80 -5.41 8.24
N THR A 42 -6.63 -5.55 6.94
CA THR A 42 -5.52 -4.98 6.16
C THR A 42 -6.07 -3.96 5.18
N VAL A 43 -5.49 -2.78 5.16
CA VAL A 43 -5.89 -1.68 4.27
C VAL A 43 -4.71 -1.29 3.40
N LEU A 44 -4.95 -1.23 2.10
CA LEU A 44 -3.99 -0.72 1.12
C LEU A 44 -4.50 0.62 0.61
N PHE A 45 -3.67 1.63 0.70
CA PHE A 45 -3.93 2.94 0.14
C PHE A 45 -3.05 3.15 -1.08
N LEU A 46 -3.68 3.42 -2.22
CA LEU A 46 -3.00 3.69 -3.49
C LEU A 46 -3.18 5.15 -3.86
N LEU A 47 -2.09 5.84 -4.11
CA LEU A 47 -2.10 7.20 -4.62
C LEU A 47 -1.64 7.18 -6.07
N ASN A 48 -2.49 7.65 -6.98
CA ASN A 48 -2.14 7.79 -8.39
C ASN A 48 -1.16 8.96 -8.55
N ILE A 49 0.04 8.66 -9.07
CA ILE A 49 1.10 9.64 -9.30
C ILE A 49 1.35 9.88 -10.79
N GLY A 50 0.49 9.35 -11.67
CA GLY A 50 0.55 9.53 -13.12
C GLY A 50 1.32 8.43 -13.84
N ASP A 51 1.15 8.38 -15.17
CA ASP A 51 1.88 7.46 -16.08
C ASP A 51 1.77 5.98 -15.73
N GLY A 52 0.62 5.54 -15.21
CA GLY A 52 0.41 4.16 -14.82
C GLY A 52 1.13 3.75 -13.53
N ALA A 53 1.58 4.73 -12.75
CA ALA A 53 2.28 4.50 -11.48
C ALA A 53 1.42 4.86 -10.28
N VAL A 54 1.56 4.09 -9.21
CA VAL A 54 0.90 4.36 -7.93
C VAL A 54 1.91 4.27 -6.79
N GLU A 55 1.64 5.02 -5.73
CA GLU A 55 2.32 4.93 -4.45
C GLU A 55 1.48 4.03 -3.54
N LEU A 56 2.11 3.04 -2.92
CA LEU A 56 1.44 2.06 -2.06
C LEU A 56 1.77 2.31 -0.60
N HIS A 57 0.74 2.33 0.24
CA HIS A 57 0.85 2.30 1.70
C HIS A 57 0.03 1.14 2.23
N LEU A 58 0.60 0.38 3.16
CA LEU A 58 -0.06 -0.76 3.79
C LEU A 58 -0.24 -0.50 5.28
N TYR A 59 -1.46 -0.69 5.77
CA TYR A 59 -1.81 -0.60 7.19
C TYR A 59 -2.52 -1.89 7.59
N THR A 60 -2.10 -2.50 8.70
CA THR A 60 -2.67 -3.79 9.07
C THR A 60 -2.73 -4.01 10.58
N GLN A 61 -3.78 -4.73 11.00
CA GLN A 61 -3.91 -5.33 12.32
C GLN A 61 -4.05 -6.86 12.18
N ASP A 62 -3.73 -7.40 11.02
CA ASP A 62 -3.82 -8.83 10.72
C ASP A 62 -2.50 -9.56 10.98
N THR A 63 -2.60 -10.90 11.02
CA THR A 63 -1.43 -11.79 11.05
C THR A 63 -0.71 -11.78 9.69
N PRO A 64 0.59 -12.15 9.65
CA PRO A 64 1.33 -12.22 8.38
C PRO A 64 0.67 -13.07 7.29
N ILE A 65 0.01 -14.17 7.66
CA ILE A 65 -0.69 -15.05 6.71
C ILE A 65 -1.86 -14.30 6.05
N LYS A 66 -2.64 -13.55 6.83
CA LYS A 66 -3.75 -12.76 6.30
C LYS A 66 -3.27 -11.61 5.43
N VAL A 67 -2.16 -10.97 5.80
CA VAL A 67 -1.53 -9.94 4.98
C VAL A 67 -1.08 -10.53 3.64
N ALA A 68 -0.48 -11.72 3.64
CA ALA A 68 -0.08 -12.40 2.41
C ALA A 68 -1.27 -12.64 1.48
N LYS A 69 -2.41 -13.09 2.01
CA LYS A 69 -3.64 -13.28 1.23
C LYS A 69 -4.14 -11.96 0.65
N ALA A 70 -4.12 -10.89 1.43
CA ALA A 70 -4.50 -9.56 0.97
C ALA A 70 -3.62 -9.09 -0.18
N LEU A 71 -2.31 -9.30 -0.09
CA LEU A 71 -1.37 -8.95 -1.15
C LEU A 71 -1.57 -9.77 -2.43
N ILE A 72 -1.92 -11.05 -2.31
CA ILE A 72 -2.27 -11.88 -3.47
C ILE A 72 -3.47 -11.30 -4.22
N ASP A 73 -4.53 -10.96 -3.50
CA ASP A 73 -5.74 -10.37 -4.08
C ASP A 73 -5.44 -9.00 -4.69
N PHE A 74 -4.64 -8.19 -4.02
CA PHE A 74 -4.19 -6.90 -4.51
C PHE A 74 -3.43 -7.03 -5.85
N ILE A 75 -2.47 -7.96 -5.93
CA ILE A 75 -1.66 -8.15 -7.15
C ILE A 75 -2.54 -8.58 -8.31
N LYS A 76 -3.49 -9.49 -8.09
CA LYS A 76 -4.44 -9.91 -9.11
C LYS A 76 -5.23 -8.72 -9.64
N LYS A 77 -5.70 -7.85 -8.74
CA LYS A 77 -6.45 -6.65 -9.11
C LYS A 77 -5.60 -5.65 -9.88
N ILE A 78 -4.36 -5.43 -9.45
CA ILE A 78 -3.41 -4.53 -10.11
C ILE A 78 -3.07 -5.01 -11.53
N ARG A 79 -2.82 -6.31 -11.71
CA ARG A 79 -2.52 -6.89 -13.02
C ARG A 79 -3.68 -6.82 -14.01
N ALA A 80 -4.90 -6.72 -13.50
CA ALA A 80 -6.11 -6.52 -14.32
C ALA A 80 -6.40 -5.04 -14.62
N SER A 81 -5.59 -4.13 -14.11
CA SER A 81 -5.75 -2.68 -14.27
C SER A 81 -4.70 -2.10 -15.21
N ASP A 82 -4.76 -0.77 -15.43
CA ASP A 82 -3.78 -0.03 -16.24
C ASP A 82 -2.51 0.34 -15.45
N ILE A 83 -2.41 -0.09 -14.18
CA ILE A 83 -1.25 0.20 -13.35
C ILE A 83 -0.07 -0.68 -13.80
N GLN A 84 1.08 -0.04 -14.02
CA GLN A 84 2.30 -0.71 -14.49
C GLN A 84 3.38 -0.77 -13.43
N VAL A 85 3.42 0.20 -12.53
CA VAL A 85 4.48 0.32 -11.51
C VAL A 85 3.87 0.72 -10.17
N VAL A 86 4.34 0.04 -9.12
CA VAL A 86 3.99 0.35 -7.72
C VAL A 86 5.24 0.82 -7.00
N TYR A 87 5.17 1.96 -6.34
CA TYR A 87 6.28 2.53 -5.57
C TYR A 87 6.01 2.44 -4.07
N GLY A 88 7.06 2.21 -3.29
CA GLY A 88 7.00 2.24 -1.84
C GLY A 88 8.10 3.11 -1.24
N SER A 89 7.74 3.90 -0.22
CA SER A 89 8.66 4.82 0.46
C SER A 89 9.25 4.24 1.74
N GLU A 90 8.64 3.21 2.30
CA GLU A 90 9.09 2.55 3.53
C GLU A 90 9.87 1.27 3.21
N GLU A 91 10.67 0.79 4.18
CA GLU A 91 11.34 -0.51 4.09
C GLU A 91 10.59 -1.56 4.92
N PRO A 92 9.40 -2.00 4.51
CA PRO A 92 8.74 -3.10 5.19
C PRO A 92 9.36 -4.40 4.72
N THR A 93 10.44 -4.83 5.35
CA THR A 93 11.18 -6.03 4.96
C THR A 93 10.29 -7.26 4.82
N GLN A 94 9.31 -7.43 5.69
CA GLN A 94 8.35 -8.53 5.61
C GLN A 94 7.44 -8.39 4.39
N THR A 95 6.92 -7.21 4.11
CA THR A 95 6.06 -6.97 2.93
C THR A 95 6.83 -7.22 1.64
N LEU A 96 8.06 -6.74 1.54
CA LEU A 96 8.91 -6.99 0.35
C LEU A 96 9.19 -8.47 0.17
N GLN A 97 9.47 -9.18 1.26
CA GLN A 97 9.69 -10.63 1.19
C GLN A 97 8.44 -11.38 0.72
N LEU A 98 7.26 -10.99 1.21
CA LEU A 98 5.99 -11.57 0.76
C LEU A 98 5.75 -11.29 -0.73
N LEU A 99 5.99 -10.07 -1.19
CA LEU A 99 5.84 -9.72 -2.60
C LEU A 99 6.80 -10.52 -3.50
N ARG A 100 8.04 -10.70 -3.08
CA ARG A 100 9.00 -11.53 -3.81
C ARG A 100 8.57 -12.99 -3.88
N ASN A 101 8.01 -13.52 -2.81
CA ASN A 101 7.47 -14.89 -2.77
C ASN A 101 6.25 -15.07 -3.69
N LEU A 102 5.61 -13.98 -4.12
CA LEU A 102 4.49 -13.98 -5.05
C LEU A 102 4.91 -13.70 -6.50
N ASP A 103 6.20 -13.86 -6.81
CA ASP A 103 6.78 -13.59 -8.12
C ASP A 103 6.62 -12.13 -8.58
N VAL A 104 6.62 -11.21 -7.63
CA VAL A 104 6.63 -9.77 -7.93
C VAL A 104 8.08 -9.30 -8.01
N ASN A 105 8.43 -8.69 -9.12
CA ASN A 105 9.77 -8.17 -9.34
C ASN A 105 9.97 -6.86 -8.55
N ILE A 106 10.74 -6.93 -7.47
CA ILE A 106 11.06 -5.77 -6.62
C ILE A 106 12.46 -5.28 -6.97
N GLU A 107 12.56 -4.01 -7.30
CA GLU A 107 13.81 -3.33 -7.69
C GLU A 107 14.03 -2.08 -6.81
N PRO A 108 15.26 -1.59 -6.73
CA PRO A 108 15.49 -0.23 -6.21
C PRO A 108 14.71 0.78 -7.06
N SER A 109 14.14 1.79 -6.42
CA SER A 109 13.35 2.79 -7.13
C SER A 109 14.21 3.62 -8.10
N ASP A 110 13.67 3.90 -9.29
CA ASP A 110 14.22 4.86 -10.24
C ASP A 110 13.88 6.31 -9.87
N ASN A 111 13.00 6.49 -8.89
CA ASN A 111 12.58 7.79 -8.37
C ASN A 111 13.16 7.99 -6.97
N PRO A 112 13.98 9.03 -6.71
CA PRO A 112 14.64 9.23 -5.42
C PRO A 112 13.68 9.48 -4.25
N LYS A 113 12.42 9.78 -4.53
CA LYS A 113 11.37 9.95 -3.51
C LYS A 113 10.98 8.62 -2.86
N TYR A 114 11.20 7.49 -3.55
CA TYR A 114 10.79 6.16 -3.12
C TYR A 114 12.00 5.25 -2.94
N LYS A 115 11.90 4.25 -2.06
CA LYS A 115 12.98 3.30 -1.78
C LYS A 115 12.95 2.08 -2.70
N TRP A 116 11.76 1.65 -3.11
CA TRP A 116 11.61 0.49 -3.98
C TRP A 116 10.49 0.71 -4.99
N MET A 117 10.51 -0.11 -6.04
CA MET A 117 9.43 -0.18 -7.01
C MET A 117 9.18 -1.63 -7.42
N ALA A 118 7.96 -1.91 -7.82
CA ALA A 118 7.55 -3.20 -8.38
C ALA A 118 6.90 -2.98 -9.75
N ARG A 119 7.40 -3.67 -10.76
CA ARG A 119 6.78 -3.70 -12.08
C ARG A 119 5.77 -4.84 -12.11
N VAL A 120 4.54 -4.52 -12.43
CA VAL A 120 3.42 -5.48 -12.40
C VAL A 120 2.81 -5.74 -13.77
#